data_21bd37d86d90f0e7b3fdbd038438d168
#
_entry.id   21bd37d86d90f0e7b3fdbd038438d168
#
_cell.length_a   1.000
_cell.length_b   1.000
_cell.length_c   1.000
_cell.angle_alpha   90.00
_cell.angle_beta   90.00
_cell.angle_gamma   90.00
#
_symmetry.space_group_name_H-M   'P 1'
#
loop_
_entity.id
_entity.type
_entity.pdbx_description
1 polymer ?
#
loop_
_entity_poly.entity_id
_entity_poly.type
_entity_poly.pdbx_seq_one_letter_code
_entity_poly.pdbx_strand_id
1 'polypeptide(L)'
;MSKNFQFCNNCGRNGHLFHSCKKPISSLGIICFTIHENKLKFLLICRKDSLGYVDFLRGKYPIYNKLYIQNLLEEMTSKEKNNLLNKDFSDLWNELWGGFVGNQYLSEEKISKNKFKNIKEGVILQNNNCYNLEDLINLTNNEWIEPEWGFPKGRRNYLESDINCAIREFTEETGLISNEFNIIKNIIPFEEIFMGSNFKSYKHKYYLA
;
A
#
# COMPACT_ATOMS: atom_id res chain seq x y z
N MET A 1 18.87 -22.79 -27.28
CA MET A 1 18.90 -22.04 -25.99
C MET A 1 17.64 -21.20 -25.91
N SER A 2 16.65 -21.59 -25.12
CA SER A 2 15.43 -20.81 -24.90
C SER A 2 15.82 -19.51 -24.21
N LYS A 3 15.65 -18.37 -24.86
CA LYS A 3 15.73 -17.06 -24.20
C LYS A 3 14.59 -17.06 -23.17
N ASN A 4 14.91 -17.22 -21.88
CA ASN A 4 13.97 -16.95 -20.82
C ASN A 4 13.52 -15.50 -20.97
N PHE A 5 12.33 -15.29 -21.51
CA PHE A 5 11.71 -13.99 -21.62
C PHE A 5 11.36 -13.51 -20.21
N GLN A 6 12.24 -12.69 -19.62
CA GLN A 6 11.98 -12.05 -18.34
C GLN A 6 10.99 -10.90 -18.56
N PHE A 7 9.74 -11.10 -18.16
CA PHE A 7 8.72 -10.05 -18.18
C PHE A 7 8.70 -9.29 -16.85
N CYS A 8 8.69 -7.98 -16.92
CA CYS A 8 8.64 -7.12 -15.75
C CYS A 8 7.19 -6.75 -15.41
N ASN A 9 6.63 -7.31 -14.35
CA ASN A 9 5.28 -6.98 -13.87
C ASN A 9 5.13 -5.50 -13.49
N ASN A 10 6.23 -4.79 -13.18
CA ASN A 10 6.17 -3.36 -12.87
C ASN A 10 5.88 -2.51 -14.12
N CYS A 11 6.73 -2.58 -15.12
CA CYS A 11 6.65 -1.69 -16.29
C CYS A 11 6.06 -2.33 -17.55
N GLY A 12 5.71 -3.62 -17.53
CA GLY A 12 5.12 -4.36 -18.64
C GLY A 12 6.09 -4.65 -19.79
N ARG A 13 7.41 -4.48 -19.59
CA ARG A 13 8.43 -4.70 -20.62
C ARG A 13 9.18 -6.00 -20.41
N ASN A 14 9.67 -6.57 -21.50
CA ASN A 14 10.59 -7.71 -21.45
C ASN A 14 12.04 -7.27 -21.19
N GLY A 15 12.88 -8.21 -20.74
CA GLY A 15 14.32 -8.03 -20.58
C GLY A 15 14.80 -7.86 -19.14
N HIS A 16 13.90 -7.74 -18.17
CA HIS A 16 14.23 -7.69 -16.73
C HIS A 16 13.04 -8.12 -15.89
N LEU A 17 13.29 -8.47 -14.62
CA LEU A 17 12.26 -8.76 -13.61
C LEU A 17 11.93 -7.52 -12.77
N PHE A 18 10.86 -7.59 -11.97
CA PHE A 18 10.39 -6.51 -11.09
C PHE A 18 11.52 -5.90 -10.23
N HIS A 19 12.32 -6.74 -9.57
CA HIS A 19 13.38 -6.29 -8.64
C HIS A 19 14.51 -5.52 -9.32
N SER A 20 14.70 -5.70 -10.65
CA SER A 20 15.69 -4.97 -11.44
C SER A 20 15.10 -3.78 -12.19
N CYS A 21 13.81 -3.49 -11.99
CA CYS A 21 13.13 -2.40 -12.67
C CYS A 21 13.54 -1.04 -12.10
N LYS A 22 14.00 -0.14 -12.98
CA LYS A 22 14.39 1.24 -12.59
C LYS A 22 13.25 2.26 -12.70
N LYS A 23 12.05 1.81 -13.10
CA LYS A 23 10.87 2.67 -13.20
C LYS A 23 10.18 2.78 -11.84
N PRO A 24 9.42 3.86 -11.59
CA PRO A 24 8.55 3.96 -10.42
C PRO A 24 7.67 2.73 -10.27
N ILE A 25 7.31 2.38 -9.04
CA ILE A 25 6.39 1.28 -8.75
C ILE A 25 5.03 1.63 -9.34
N SER A 26 4.58 0.84 -10.32
CA SER A 26 3.41 1.17 -11.12
C SER A 26 2.16 0.43 -10.64
N SER A 27 1.04 1.18 -10.52
CA SER A 27 -0.31 0.64 -10.36
C SER A 27 -1.20 1.14 -11.48
N LEU A 28 -2.18 0.34 -11.86
CA LEU A 28 -3.09 0.56 -12.96
C LEU A 28 -4.52 0.50 -12.42
N GLY A 29 -5.34 1.49 -12.73
CA GLY A 29 -6.67 1.59 -12.16
C GLY A 29 -7.67 2.29 -13.08
N ILE A 30 -8.86 2.50 -12.54
CA ILE A 30 -9.97 3.16 -13.23
C ILE A 30 -10.49 4.31 -12.37
N ILE A 31 -10.63 5.49 -12.99
CA ILE A 31 -11.44 6.58 -12.50
C ILE A 31 -12.85 6.37 -13.05
N CYS A 32 -13.73 5.82 -12.24
CA CYS A 32 -15.12 5.61 -12.62
C CYS A 32 -15.98 6.77 -12.11
N PHE A 33 -16.84 7.30 -12.98
CA PHE A 33 -17.72 8.40 -12.63
C PHE A 33 -19.16 8.17 -13.13
N THR A 34 -20.07 8.90 -12.54
CA THR A 34 -21.46 8.98 -13.00
C THR A 34 -21.97 10.41 -12.85
N ILE A 35 -22.99 10.77 -13.62
CA ILE A 35 -23.70 12.03 -13.45
C ILE A 35 -25.05 11.72 -12.83
N HIS A 36 -25.27 12.21 -11.61
CA HIS A 36 -26.53 12.05 -10.89
C HIS A 36 -27.02 13.43 -10.42
N GLU A 37 -28.25 13.79 -10.77
CA GLU A 37 -28.84 15.11 -10.46
C GLU A 37 -27.96 16.29 -10.94
N ASN A 38 -27.44 16.20 -12.15
CA ASN A 38 -26.50 17.17 -12.74
C ASN A 38 -25.19 17.38 -11.95
N LYS A 39 -24.83 16.45 -11.08
CA LYS A 39 -23.57 16.47 -10.33
C LYS A 39 -22.69 15.30 -10.75
N LEU A 40 -21.42 15.60 -10.99
CA LEU A 40 -20.40 14.58 -11.23
C LEU A 40 -20.05 13.89 -9.91
N LYS A 41 -20.15 12.56 -9.88
CA LYS A 41 -19.77 11.73 -8.73
C LYS A 41 -18.72 10.71 -9.15
N PHE A 42 -17.69 10.52 -8.34
CA PHE A 42 -16.62 9.55 -8.56
C PHE A 42 -16.77 8.37 -7.60
N LEU A 43 -16.47 7.17 -8.09
CA LEU A 43 -16.35 5.99 -7.25
C LEU A 43 -14.96 5.97 -6.62
N LEU A 44 -14.92 5.92 -5.31
CA LEU A 44 -13.71 5.74 -4.51
C LEU A 44 -13.87 4.53 -3.61
N ILE A 45 -12.76 3.93 -3.22
CA ILE A 45 -12.69 2.87 -2.22
C ILE A 45 -11.92 3.37 -1.00
N CYS A 46 -12.36 2.97 0.19
CA CYS A 46 -11.63 3.14 1.44
C CYS A 46 -10.81 1.89 1.70
N ARG A 47 -9.55 2.05 2.10
CA ARG A 47 -8.74 0.92 2.51
C ARG A 47 -9.28 0.32 3.82
N LYS A 48 -9.05 -0.98 4.03
CA LYS A 48 -9.33 -1.63 5.32
C LYS A 48 -8.39 -1.12 6.41
N ASP A 49 -7.10 -1.05 6.08
CA ASP A 49 -6.03 -0.61 6.96
C ASP A 49 -5.18 0.44 6.23
N SER A 50 -4.65 1.44 6.96
CA SER A 50 -3.78 2.47 6.38
C SER A 50 -2.48 1.88 5.85
N LEU A 51 -1.87 2.54 4.86
CA LEU A 51 -0.58 2.12 4.31
C LEU A 51 0.51 2.11 5.38
N GLY A 52 0.54 3.14 6.22
CA GLY A 52 1.47 3.23 7.34
C GLY A 52 1.32 2.06 8.31
N TYR A 53 0.09 1.68 8.67
CA TYR A 53 -0.17 0.55 9.57
C TYR A 53 0.28 -0.78 8.97
N VAL A 54 -0.05 -1.03 7.70
CA VAL A 54 0.39 -2.25 6.99
C VAL A 54 1.92 -2.34 6.92
N ASP A 55 2.60 -1.27 6.50
CA ASP A 55 4.07 -1.26 6.39
C ASP A 55 4.74 -1.36 7.77
N PHE A 56 4.15 -0.75 8.81
CA PHE A 56 4.64 -0.85 10.18
C PHE A 56 4.55 -2.28 10.71
N LEU A 57 3.37 -2.91 10.67
CA LEU A 57 3.19 -4.28 11.15
C LEU A 57 4.05 -5.29 10.36
N ARG A 58 4.27 -5.04 9.07
CA ARG A 58 5.17 -5.85 8.23
C ARG A 58 6.65 -5.56 8.46
N GLY A 59 7.01 -4.66 9.36
CA GLY A 59 8.39 -4.32 9.67
C GLY A 59 9.16 -3.70 8.49
N LYS A 60 8.47 -3.01 7.56
CA LYS A 60 9.06 -2.43 6.34
C LYS A 60 9.76 -1.09 6.61
N TYR A 61 10.48 -0.99 7.71
CA TYR A 61 11.22 0.19 8.12
C TYR A 61 12.57 -0.17 8.73
N PRO A 62 13.57 0.72 8.62
CA PRO A 62 14.80 0.62 9.39
C PRO A 62 14.54 1.03 10.85
N ILE A 63 14.84 0.14 11.81
CA ILE A 63 14.51 0.36 13.23
C ILE A 63 15.21 1.57 13.84
N TYR A 64 16.35 2.00 13.31
CA TYR A 64 17.11 3.16 13.79
C TYR A 64 16.76 4.47 13.05
N ASN A 65 15.82 4.43 12.11
CA ASN A 65 15.35 5.62 11.41
C ASN A 65 14.03 6.13 12.03
N LYS A 66 14.16 6.93 13.09
CA LYS A 66 13.04 7.52 13.83
C LYS A 66 12.06 8.25 12.89
N LEU A 67 12.60 9.09 11.99
CA LEU A 67 11.77 9.89 11.07
C LEU A 67 10.92 9.00 10.14
N TYR A 68 11.50 7.93 9.61
CA TYR A 68 10.76 6.99 8.77
C TYR A 68 9.59 6.36 9.52
N ILE A 69 9.83 5.91 10.76
CA ILE A 69 8.79 5.30 11.60
C ILE A 69 7.71 6.32 11.93
N GLN A 70 8.11 7.56 12.23
CA GLN A 70 7.17 8.64 12.52
C GLN A 70 6.26 8.94 11.32
N ASN A 71 6.80 8.97 10.10
CA ASN A 71 6.00 9.14 8.88
C ASN A 71 4.95 8.04 8.71
N LEU A 72 5.30 6.78 9.01
CA LEU A 72 4.32 5.68 8.98
C LEU A 72 3.20 5.88 10.02
N LEU A 73 3.56 6.34 11.23
CA LEU A 73 2.58 6.59 12.30
C LEU A 73 1.66 7.78 11.97
N GLU A 74 2.15 8.79 11.25
CA GLU A 74 1.35 9.94 10.80
C GLU A 74 0.27 9.54 9.76
N GLU A 75 0.46 8.46 9.01
CA GLU A 75 -0.55 7.94 8.08
C GLU A 75 -1.65 7.12 8.76
N MET A 76 -1.45 6.69 10.01
CA MET A 76 -2.36 5.79 10.71
C MET A 76 -3.58 6.52 11.28
N THR A 77 -4.68 5.79 11.34
CA THR A 77 -5.86 6.22 12.09
C THR A 77 -5.61 6.20 13.59
N SER A 78 -6.38 6.99 14.35
CA SER A 78 -6.34 6.99 15.82
C SER A 78 -6.62 5.59 16.40
N LYS A 79 -7.53 4.83 15.76
CA LYS A 79 -7.84 3.44 16.14
C LYS A 79 -6.64 2.51 15.95
N GLU A 80 -5.91 2.61 14.84
CA GLU A 80 -4.73 1.79 14.56
C GLU A 80 -3.60 2.11 15.54
N LYS A 81 -3.33 3.40 15.81
CA LYS A 81 -2.34 3.83 16.82
C LYS A 81 -2.68 3.25 18.21
N ASN A 82 -3.95 3.33 18.63
CA ASN A 82 -4.41 2.75 19.87
C ASN A 82 -4.27 1.22 19.91
N ASN A 83 -4.55 0.54 18.81
CA ASN A 83 -4.34 -0.90 18.71
C ASN A 83 -2.86 -1.29 18.88
N LEU A 84 -1.91 -0.54 18.28
CA LEU A 84 -0.47 -0.78 18.44
C LEU A 84 -0.02 -0.68 19.91
N LEU A 85 -0.60 0.24 20.69
CA LEU A 85 -0.28 0.39 22.11
C LEU A 85 -0.84 -0.75 22.95
N ASN A 86 -2.07 -1.17 22.70
CA ASN A 86 -2.86 -1.99 23.63
C ASN A 86 -2.95 -3.48 23.27
N LYS A 87 -2.65 -3.86 22.01
CA LYS A 87 -2.73 -5.25 21.57
C LYS A 87 -1.36 -5.92 21.46
N ASP A 88 -1.36 -7.24 21.54
CA ASP A 88 -0.19 -8.05 21.26
C ASP A 88 0.04 -8.14 19.73
N PHE A 89 1.32 -8.28 19.35
CA PHE A 89 1.69 -8.40 17.93
C PHE A 89 0.96 -9.53 17.20
N SER A 90 0.79 -10.66 17.87
CA SER A 90 0.15 -11.83 17.24
C SER A 90 -1.31 -11.56 16.88
N ASP A 91 -2.02 -10.82 17.72
CA ASP A 91 -3.42 -10.43 17.47
C ASP A 91 -3.49 -9.44 16.30
N LEU A 92 -2.61 -8.41 16.31
CA LEU A 92 -2.52 -7.43 15.23
C LEU A 92 -2.18 -8.08 13.88
N TRP A 93 -1.25 -9.05 13.89
CA TRP A 93 -0.86 -9.79 12.71
C TRP A 93 -2.00 -10.66 12.15
N ASN A 94 -2.73 -11.34 13.03
CA ASN A 94 -3.88 -12.14 12.64
C ASN A 94 -5.04 -11.27 12.11
N GLU A 95 -5.30 -10.11 12.72
CA GLU A 95 -6.30 -9.15 12.23
C GLU A 95 -5.95 -8.59 10.85
N LEU A 96 -4.68 -8.29 10.62
CA LEU A 96 -4.18 -7.80 9.33
C LEU A 96 -4.41 -8.80 8.20
N TRP A 97 -4.14 -10.10 8.46
CA TRP A 97 -4.15 -11.15 7.44
C TRP A 97 -5.43 -12.03 7.44
N GLY A 98 -6.37 -11.81 8.36
CA GLY A 98 -7.59 -12.60 8.47
C GLY A 98 -7.38 -14.01 9.02
N GLY A 99 -6.32 -14.24 9.80
CA GLY A 99 -6.04 -15.50 10.50
C GLY A 99 -5.29 -16.56 9.68
N PHE A 100 -5.31 -16.52 8.35
CA PHE A 100 -4.51 -17.42 7.51
C PHE A 100 -3.34 -16.68 6.86
N VAL A 101 -2.15 -17.00 7.33
CA VAL A 101 -0.92 -16.46 6.77
C VAL A 101 -0.20 -17.55 5.99
N GLY A 102 -0.05 -17.36 4.67
CA GLY A 102 0.68 -18.32 3.84
C GLY A 102 2.14 -18.49 4.31
N ASN A 103 2.72 -19.68 4.11
CA ASN A 103 4.10 -20.01 4.53
C ASN A 103 5.16 -18.98 4.10
N GLN A 104 4.92 -18.27 3.00
CA GLN A 104 5.80 -17.22 2.50
C GLN A 104 5.96 -16.02 3.46
N TYR A 105 5.02 -15.83 4.40
CA TYR A 105 5.05 -14.72 5.36
C TYR A 105 5.56 -15.11 6.76
N LEU A 106 5.83 -16.39 7.04
CA LEU A 106 6.32 -16.85 8.34
C LEU A 106 7.66 -16.21 8.74
N SER A 107 8.57 -16.05 7.77
CA SER A 107 9.87 -15.40 8.03
C SER A 107 9.69 -13.88 8.25
N GLU A 108 8.76 -13.25 7.52
CA GLU A 108 8.42 -11.83 7.67
C GLU A 108 7.79 -11.59 9.04
N GLU A 109 6.86 -12.44 9.48
CA GLU A 109 6.22 -12.35 10.79
C GLU A 109 7.24 -12.34 11.94
N LYS A 110 8.19 -13.28 11.93
CA LYS A 110 9.21 -13.36 12.98
C LYS A 110 10.07 -12.09 13.05
N ILE A 111 10.49 -11.57 11.90
CA ILE A 111 11.30 -10.34 11.82
C ILE A 111 10.47 -9.14 12.31
N SER A 112 9.23 -9.04 11.87
CA SER A 112 8.32 -7.95 12.20
C SER A 112 7.97 -7.96 13.70
N LYS A 113 7.71 -9.13 14.28
CA LYS A 113 7.47 -9.31 15.72
C LYS A 113 8.64 -8.81 16.55
N ASN A 114 9.88 -9.15 16.17
CA ASN A 114 11.07 -8.68 16.87
C ASN A 114 11.23 -7.17 16.77
N LYS A 115 10.99 -6.57 15.59
CA LYS A 115 11.05 -5.12 15.42
C LYS A 115 9.99 -4.41 16.25
N PHE A 116 8.75 -4.91 16.24
CA PHE A 116 7.65 -4.39 17.04
C PHE A 116 7.97 -4.41 18.53
N LYS A 117 8.47 -5.55 19.03
CA LYS A 117 8.90 -5.68 20.43
C LYS A 117 9.97 -4.65 20.79
N ASN A 118 11.02 -4.56 19.98
CA ASN A 118 12.12 -3.62 20.23
C ASN A 118 11.63 -2.15 20.29
N ILE A 119 10.70 -1.77 19.41
CA ILE A 119 10.16 -0.39 19.46
C ILE A 119 9.26 -0.18 20.69
N LYS A 120 8.49 -1.18 21.11
CA LYS A 120 7.70 -1.10 22.35
C LYS A 120 8.58 -0.95 23.59
N GLU A 121 9.66 -1.74 23.67
CA GLU A 121 10.60 -1.76 24.81
C GLU A 121 11.54 -0.54 24.82
N GLY A 122 11.81 0.04 23.66
CA GLY A 122 12.69 1.19 23.48
C GLY A 122 13.90 0.90 22.60
N VAL A 123 14.18 1.81 21.68
CA VAL A 123 15.32 1.77 20.76
C VAL A 123 16.34 2.81 21.17
N ILE A 124 17.58 2.38 21.42
CA ILE A 124 18.71 3.25 21.75
C ILE A 124 19.46 3.58 20.45
N LEU A 125 19.59 4.87 20.15
CA LEU A 125 20.35 5.38 19.01
C LEU A 125 21.83 5.56 19.36
N GLN A 126 22.68 5.69 18.34
CA GLN A 126 24.13 5.86 18.50
C GLN A 126 24.52 7.10 19.35
N ASN A 127 23.66 8.11 19.42
CA ASN A 127 23.86 9.31 20.22
C ASN A 127 23.28 9.22 21.64
N ASN A 128 23.04 8.00 22.14
CA ASN A 128 22.38 7.68 23.41
C ASN A 128 20.94 8.24 23.57
N ASN A 129 20.34 8.80 22.54
CA ASN A 129 18.91 9.10 22.55
C ASN A 129 18.12 7.81 22.44
N CYS A 130 17.05 7.71 23.20
CA CYS A 130 16.11 6.59 23.10
C CYS A 130 14.74 7.09 22.66
N TYR A 131 13.95 6.18 22.12
CA TYR A 131 12.54 6.38 21.85
C TYR A 131 11.80 5.04 21.92
N ASN A 132 10.54 5.08 22.25
CA ASN A 132 9.65 3.93 22.24
C ASN A 132 8.42 4.22 21.38
N LEU A 133 7.53 3.24 21.26
CA LEU A 133 6.33 3.36 20.44
C LEU A 133 5.38 4.44 20.96
N GLU A 134 5.18 4.52 22.27
CA GLU A 134 4.29 5.49 22.89
C GLU A 134 4.79 6.92 22.68
N ASP A 135 6.09 7.16 22.85
CA ASP A 135 6.70 8.47 22.58
C ASP A 135 6.47 8.90 21.13
N LEU A 136 6.64 7.96 20.19
CA LEU A 136 6.46 8.25 18.77
C LEU A 136 5.01 8.56 18.41
N ILE A 137 4.06 7.83 18.97
CA ILE A 137 2.62 8.06 18.75
C ILE A 137 2.21 9.42 19.35
N ASN A 138 2.69 9.76 20.54
CA ASN A 138 2.40 11.05 21.19
C ASN A 138 2.97 12.25 20.42
N LEU A 139 3.96 12.03 19.57
CA LEU A 139 4.53 13.05 18.66
C LEU A 139 3.75 13.21 17.35
N THR A 140 2.75 12.35 17.08
CA THR A 140 1.94 12.48 15.86
C THR A 140 0.90 13.59 16.01
N ASN A 141 0.68 14.35 14.92
CA ASN A 141 -0.27 15.47 14.91
C ASN A 141 -1.61 15.09 14.26
N ASN A 142 -1.72 13.94 13.61
CA ASN A 142 -2.88 13.54 12.84
C ASN A 142 -3.81 12.62 13.63
N GLU A 143 -5.11 12.91 13.56
CA GLU A 143 -6.20 12.13 14.17
C GLU A 143 -7.15 11.60 13.08
N TRP A 144 -6.61 10.85 12.13
CA TRP A 144 -7.41 10.24 11.08
C TRP A 144 -8.44 9.28 11.67
N ILE A 145 -9.68 9.38 11.20
CA ILE A 145 -10.78 8.50 11.64
C ILE A 145 -10.84 7.26 10.73
N GLU A 146 -10.56 7.45 9.44
CA GLU A 146 -10.60 6.43 8.40
C GLU A 146 -9.25 6.33 7.68
N PRO A 147 -8.88 5.14 7.17
CA PRO A 147 -7.74 4.99 6.27
C PRO A 147 -7.93 5.75 4.95
N GLU A 148 -6.92 5.69 4.09
CA GLU A 148 -6.90 6.44 2.83
C GLU A 148 -8.03 6.00 1.88
N TRP A 149 -8.67 6.98 1.28
CA TRP A 149 -9.56 6.81 0.14
C TRP A 149 -8.81 7.00 -1.17
N GLY A 150 -9.16 6.23 -2.19
CA GLY A 150 -8.54 6.36 -3.49
C GLY A 150 -9.33 5.70 -4.61
N PHE A 151 -8.87 5.90 -5.84
CA PHE A 151 -9.42 5.18 -6.98
C PHE A 151 -8.95 3.73 -6.95
N PRO A 152 -9.83 2.77 -7.31
CA PRO A 152 -9.48 1.35 -7.44
C PRO A 152 -8.30 1.14 -8.38
N LYS A 153 -7.25 0.46 -7.92
CA LYS A 153 -6.01 0.23 -8.67
C LYS A 153 -5.15 -0.84 -8.03
N GLY A 154 -4.39 -1.52 -8.86
CA GLY A 154 -3.42 -2.46 -8.33
C GLY A 154 -2.29 -2.79 -9.30
N ARG A 155 -1.54 -3.82 -8.99
CA ARG A 155 -0.33 -4.20 -9.71
C ARG A 155 -0.61 -5.21 -10.81
N ARG A 156 0.17 -5.10 -11.86
CA ARG A 156 0.13 -5.99 -13.02
C ARG A 156 0.49 -7.43 -12.65
N ASN A 157 -0.28 -8.37 -13.16
CA ASN A 157 0.07 -9.78 -13.21
C ASN A 157 1.04 -10.10 -14.36
N TYR A 158 1.56 -11.32 -14.40
CA TYR A 158 2.48 -11.75 -15.44
C TYR A 158 1.80 -11.71 -16.83
N LEU A 159 2.46 -11.06 -17.80
CA LEU A 159 1.99 -10.85 -19.18
C LEU A 159 0.65 -10.11 -19.33
N GLU A 160 0.18 -9.45 -18.31
CA GLU A 160 -1.06 -8.68 -18.34
C GLU A 160 -0.86 -7.32 -19.02
N SER A 161 -1.79 -6.89 -19.86
CA SER A 161 -1.79 -5.54 -20.44
C SER A 161 -2.24 -4.49 -19.41
N ASP A 162 -1.88 -3.20 -19.64
CA ASP A 162 -2.26 -2.10 -18.74
C ASP A 162 -3.76 -2.05 -18.49
N ILE A 163 -4.55 -2.10 -19.58
CA ILE A 163 -6.00 -1.97 -19.48
C ILE A 163 -6.66 -3.19 -18.80
N ASN A 164 -6.16 -4.40 -19.06
CA ASN A 164 -6.70 -5.62 -18.43
C ASN A 164 -6.40 -5.62 -16.94
N CYS A 165 -5.21 -5.18 -16.53
CA CYS A 165 -4.86 -4.99 -15.12
C CYS A 165 -5.80 -3.99 -14.46
N ALA A 166 -6.03 -2.83 -15.07
CA ALA A 166 -6.93 -1.81 -14.52
C ALA A 166 -8.37 -2.34 -14.36
N ILE A 167 -8.89 -3.06 -15.34
CA ILE A 167 -10.22 -3.66 -15.29
C ILE A 167 -10.31 -4.75 -14.20
N ARG A 168 -9.32 -5.64 -14.12
CA ARG A 168 -9.30 -6.69 -13.10
C ARG A 168 -9.26 -6.11 -11.69
N GLU A 169 -8.32 -5.19 -11.42
CA GLU A 169 -8.19 -4.55 -10.11
C GLU A 169 -9.46 -3.78 -9.73
N PHE A 170 -10.05 -3.07 -10.69
CA PHE A 170 -11.32 -2.37 -10.47
C PHE A 170 -12.43 -3.33 -10.09
N THR A 171 -12.56 -4.45 -10.82
CA THR A 171 -13.57 -5.48 -10.52
C THR A 171 -13.33 -6.15 -9.17
N GLU A 172 -12.07 -6.47 -8.84
CA GLU A 172 -11.70 -7.11 -7.56
C GLU A 172 -11.98 -6.18 -6.37
N GLU A 173 -11.69 -4.88 -6.49
CA GLU A 173 -11.83 -3.91 -5.39
C GLU A 173 -13.25 -3.34 -5.24
N THR A 174 -14.07 -3.32 -6.30
CA THR A 174 -15.43 -2.73 -6.26
C THR A 174 -16.55 -3.77 -6.32
N GLY A 175 -16.29 -4.96 -6.86
CA GLY A 175 -17.29 -5.96 -7.18
C GLY A 175 -18.08 -5.68 -8.46
N LEU A 176 -17.88 -4.53 -9.13
CA LEU A 176 -18.53 -4.20 -10.39
C LEU A 176 -17.92 -5.01 -11.53
N ILE A 177 -18.77 -5.62 -12.36
CA ILE A 177 -18.34 -6.42 -13.51
C ILE A 177 -18.31 -5.59 -14.80
N SER A 178 -17.63 -6.09 -15.82
CA SER A 178 -17.28 -5.32 -17.04
C SER A 178 -18.47 -4.83 -17.88
N ASN A 179 -19.70 -5.31 -17.63
CA ASN A 179 -20.91 -4.81 -18.27
C ASN A 179 -21.61 -3.66 -17.49
N GLU A 180 -21.12 -3.32 -16.29
CA GLU A 180 -21.69 -2.28 -15.43
C GLU A 180 -20.96 -0.94 -15.58
N PHE A 181 -19.85 -0.90 -16.31
CA PHE A 181 -19.12 0.33 -16.63
C PHE A 181 -18.54 0.29 -18.05
N ASN A 182 -18.29 1.46 -18.63
CA ASN A 182 -17.78 1.58 -19.99
C ASN A 182 -16.49 2.38 -20.03
N ILE A 183 -15.39 1.76 -20.46
CA ILE A 183 -14.11 2.46 -20.65
C ILE A 183 -14.23 3.48 -21.80
N ILE A 184 -13.86 4.72 -21.53
CA ILE A 184 -13.80 5.78 -22.52
C ILE A 184 -12.49 5.66 -23.30
N LYS A 185 -12.56 5.12 -24.53
CA LYS A 185 -11.37 4.69 -25.30
C LYS A 185 -10.56 5.81 -25.92
N ASN A 186 -11.15 7.00 -26.14
CA ASN A 186 -10.53 8.09 -26.88
C ASN A 186 -9.84 9.12 -25.98
N ILE A 187 -9.58 8.76 -24.72
CA ILE A 187 -8.90 9.62 -23.76
C ILE A 187 -7.57 8.98 -23.38
N ILE A 188 -6.51 9.80 -23.37
CA ILE A 188 -5.22 9.39 -22.84
C ILE A 188 -5.37 9.13 -21.33
N PRO A 189 -4.90 7.98 -20.80
CA PRO A 189 -4.98 7.69 -19.39
C PRO A 189 -4.30 8.77 -18.53
N PHE A 190 -4.89 9.08 -17.39
CA PHE A 190 -4.30 9.98 -16.40
C PHE A 190 -3.12 9.32 -15.72
N GLU A 191 -2.04 10.04 -15.54
CA GLU A 191 -0.85 9.55 -14.88
C GLU A 191 -0.41 10.50 -13.78
N GLU A 192 -0.08 9.94 -12.61
CA GLU A 192 0.56 10.67 -11.52
C GLU A 192 1.85 9.97 -11.10
N ILE A 193 2.88 10.73 -10.77
CA ILE A 193 4.15 10.22 -10.27
C ILE A 193 4.47 11.00 -8.99
N PHE A 194 4.72 10.26 -7.90
CA PHE A 194 4.99 10.87 -6.60
C PHE A 194 5.97 10.03 -5.78
N MET A 195 6.48 10.63 -4.72
CA MET A 195 7.30 9.96 -3.72
C MET A 195 6.41 9.62 -2.51
N GLY A 196 6.35 8.34 -2.15
CA GLY A 196 5.65 7.92 -0.94
C GLY A 196 6.44 8.23 0.34
N SER A 197 5.79 8.18 1.50
CA SER A 197 6.38 8.33 2.83
C SER A 197 7.51 7.34 3.11
N ASN A 198 7.47 6.18 2.46
CA ASN A 198 8.51 5.15 2.48
C ASN A 198 9.68 5.43 1.51
N PHE A 199 9.79 6.66 1.00
CA PHE A 199 10.84 7.13 0.08
C PHE A 199 10.96 6.32 -1.22
N LYS A 200 9.88 5.66 -1.66
CA LYS A 200 9.82 4.99 -2.96
C LYS A 200 9.03 5.82 -3.96
N SER A 201 9.49 5.82 -5.20
CA SER A 201 8.78 6.48 -6.30
C SER A 201 7.66 5.59 -6.82
N TYR A 202 6.47 6.15 -6.92
CA TYR A 202 5.26 5.50 -7.40
C TYR A 202 4.76 6.18 -8.67
N LYS A 203 4.08 5.37 -9.51
CA LYS A 203 3.34 5.84 -10.68
C LYS A 203 1.97 5.19 -10.69
N HIS A 204 0.93 5.99 -10.68
CA HIS A 204 -0.42 5.51 -10.93
C HIS A 204 -0.86 5.91 -12.33
N LYS A 205 -1.52 5.00 -13.03
CA LYS A 205 -2.10 5.22 -14.34
C LYS A 205 -3.55 4.80 -14.34
N TYR A 206 -4.43 5.73 -14.66
CA TYR A 206 -5.87 5.55 -14.59
C TYR A 206 -6.53 5.69 -15.95
N TYR A 207 -7.39 4.75 -16.29
CA TYR A 207 -8.34 4.83 -17.40
C TYR A 207 -9.64 5.44 -16.90
N LEU A 208 -10.35 6.17 -17.75
CA LEU A 208 -11.63 6.79 -17.42
C LEU A 208 -12.78 5.85 -17.81
N ALA A 209 -13.79 5.73 -16.96
CA ALA A 209 -15.00 4.92 -17.21
C ALA A 209 -16.26 5.61 -16.65
#